data_3adbf489d797ad2ae04e1d077f515049
#
_entry.id   3adbf489d797ad2ae04e1d077f515049
#
_cell.length_a   1.000
_cell.length_b   1.000
_cell.length_c   1.000
_cell.angle_alpha   90.00
_cell.angle_beta   90.00
_cell.angle_gamma   90.00
#
_symmetry.space_group_name_H-M   'P 1'
#
loop_
_entity.id
_entity.type
_entity.pdbx_description
1 polymer ?
#
loop_
_entity_poly.entity_id
_entity_poly.type
_entity_poly.pdbx_seq_one_letter_code
_entity_poly.pdbx_strand_id
1 'polypeptide(L)'
;MKTVLVFGTFDGLHNGHRFFLREARSRGDYLVVVVAPDRAVQELKSREPRAPHEVRRAAILSENLADDAVIGDEEQDAWKVLNRYKPALICIGHDQDALAKALADFIKKERLPITLTRLPKI
;
A
#
# COMPACT_ATOMS: atom_id res chain seq x y z
N MET A 1 11.66 5.85 14.84
CA MET A 1 10.74 4.75 14.51
C MET A 1 10.75 4.53 13.00
N LYS A 2 10.92 3.28 12.58
CA LYS A 2 10.96 2.95 11.16
C LYS A 2 9.55 2.65 10.66
N THR A 3 9.00 3.54 9.83
CA THR A 3 7.68 3.38 9.24
C THR A 3 7.79 2.67 7.90
N VAL A 4 6.97 1.64 7.73
CA VAL A 4 6.85 0.86 6.49
C VAL A 4 5.49 1.18 5.87
N LEU A 5 5.48 1.37 4.56
CA LEU A 5 4.26 1.66 3.82
C LEU A 5 4.01 0.57 2.79
N VAL A 6 2.76 0.19 2.59
CA VAL A 6 2.36 -0.70 1.50
C VAL A 6 1.10 -0.13 0.84
N PHE A 7 0.93 -0.47 -0.43
CA PHE A 7 -0.23 -0.05 -1.22
C PHE A 7 -0.96 -1.28 -1.73
N GLY A 8 -2.26 -1.21 -1.84
CA GLY A 8 -3.02 -2.30 -2.43
C GLY A 8 -4.51 -2.04 -2.47
N THR A 9 -5.22 -2.89 -3.18
CA THR A 9 -6.68 -2.84 -3.26
C THR A 9 -7.30 -3.53 -2.05
N PHE A 10 -6.82 -4.72 -1.71
CA PHE A 10 -7.30 -5.54 -0.59
C PHE A 10 -8.81 -5.76 -0.62
N ASP A 11 -9.32 -6.06 -1.81
CA ASP A 11 -10.75 -6.30 -2.03
C ASP A 11 -11.08 -7.77 -1.79
N GLY A 12 -11.39 -8.08 -0.54
CA GLY A 12 -11.55 -9.45 -0.05
C GLY A 12 -10.21 -10.00 0.44
N LEU A 13 -9.96 -9.88 1.75
CA LEU A 13 -8.71 -10.34 2.34
C LEU A 13 -8.58 -11.86 2.24
N HIS A 14 -7.41 -12.32 1.82
CA HIS A 14 -7.08 -13.74 1.75
C HIS A 14 -5.67 -13.98 2.31
N ASN A 15 -5.26 -15.25 2.35
CA ASN A 15 -3.99 -15.61 2.98
C ASN A 15 -2.77 -14.96 2.32
N GLY A 16 -2.82 -14.72 1.03
CA GLY A 16 -1.76 -14.00 0.32
C GLY A 16 -1.60 -12.57 0.83
N HIS A 17 -2.72 -11.88 1.05
CA HIS A 17 -2.72 -10.54 1.63
C HIS A 17 -2.17 -10.57 3.06
N ARG A 18 -2.60 -11.54 3.86
CA ARG A 18 -2.17 -11.65 5.25
C ARG A 18 -0.68 -11.93 5.36
N PHE A 19 -0.16 -12.78 4.48
CA PHE A 19 1.27 -13.06 4.40
C PHE A 19 2.04 -11.78 4.04
N PHE A 20 1.60 -11.07 3.00
CA PHE A 20 2.23 -9.85 2.53
C PHE A 20 2.29 -8.79 3.65
N LEU A 21 1.18 -8.59 4.34
CA LEU A 21 1.12 -7.58 5.41
C LEU A 21 1.97 -7.97 6.62
N ARG A 22 1.99 -9.25 6.99
CA ARG A 22 2.87 -9.72 8.08
C ARG A 22 4.34 -9.55 7.74
N GLU A 23 4.72 -9.87 6.49
CA GLU A 23 6.10 -9.71 6.06
C GLU A 23 6.50 -8.23 6.05
N ALA A 24 5.63 -7.36 5.57
CA ALA A 24 5.87 -5.92 5.59
C ALA A 24 6.01 -5.40 7.03
N ARG A 25 5.12 -5.83 7.93
CA ARG A 25 5.14 -5.41 9.33
C ARG A 25 6.45 -5.82 10.02
N SER A 26 7.02 -6.95 9.65
CA SER A 26 8.27 -7.43 10.24
C SER A 26 9.50 -6.61 9.83
N ARG A 27 9.37 -5.73 8.84
CA ARG A 27 10.49 -4.96 8.29
C ARG A 27 10.70 -3.61 8.98
N GLY A 28 9.83 -3.25 9.91
CA GLY A 28 9.97 -1.98 10.63
C GLY A 28 9.18 -1.98 11.92
N ASP A 29 8.96 -0.79 12.45
CA ASP A 29 8.30 -0.60 13.75
C ASP A 29 6.82 -0.27 13.63
N TYR A 30 6.42 0.27 12.48
CA TYR A 30 5.06 0.77 12.28
C TYR A 30 4.67 0.56 10.82
N LEU A 31 3.56 -0.15 10.59
CA LEU A 31 3.07 -0.42 9.23
C LEU A 31 1.84 0.41 8.94
N VAL A 32 1.88 1.16 7.84
CA VAL A 32 0.74 1.89 7.30
C VAL A 32 0.33 1.24 5.99
N VAL A 33 -0.93 0.86 5.88
CA VAL A 33 -1.49 0.31 4.64
C VAL A 33 -2.27 1.41 3.93
N VAL A 34 -1.93 1.65 2.66
CA VAL A 34 -2.64 2.62 1.83
C VAL A 34 -3.57 1.83 0.92
N VAL A 35 -4.87 2.00 1.17
CA VAL A 35 -5.93 1.28 0.44
C VAL A 35 -6.30 2.09 -0.79
N ALA A 36 -6.35 1.43 -1.96
CA ALA A 36 -6.73 2.12 -3.21
C ALA A 36 -8.16 2.64 -3.11
N PRO A 37 -8.40 3.92 -3.44
CA PRO A 37 -9.76 4.44 -3.45
C PRO A 37 -10.59 3.76 -4.55
N ASP A 38 -11.90 3.74 -4.38
CA ASP A 38 -12.82 3.05 -5.31
C ASP A 38 -12.61 3.47 -6.76
N ARG A 39 -12.40 4.76 -6.98
CA ARG A 39 -12.14 5.30 -8.31
C ARG A 39 -10.90 4.71 -8.95
N ALA A 40 -9.82 4.55 -8.16
CA ALA A 40 -8.58 3.97 -8.66
C ALA A 40 -8.76 2.51 -9.04
N VAL A 41 -9.52 1.75 -8.27
CA VAL A 41 -9.82 0.34 -8.58
C VAL A 41 -10.63 0.26 -9.87
N GLN A 42 -11.63 1.12 -10.03
CA GLN A 42 -12.45 1.18 -11.22
C GLN A 42 -11.62 1.46 -12.47
N GLU A 43 -10.70 2.42 -12.40
CA GLU A 43 -9.81 2.75 -13.51
C GLU A 43 -8.85 1.64 -13.87
N LEU A 44 -8.25 1.00 -12.86
CA LEU A 44 -7.25 -0.05 -13.07
C LEU A 44 -7.84 -1.39 -13.51
N LYS A 45 -9.00 -1.75 -12.94
CA LYS A 45 -9.60 -3.08 -13.16
C LYS A 45 -10.83 -3.06 -14.03
N SER A 46 -11.23 -1.90 -14.51
CA SER A 46 -12.44 -1.69 -15.34
C SER A 46 -13.70 -2.27 -14.70
N ARG A 47 -13.78 -2.24 -13.37
CA ARG A 47 -14.95 -2.69 -12.62
C ARG A 47 -14.98 -2.03 -11.25
N GLU A 48 -16.18 -2.01 -10.67
CA GLU A 48 -16.33 -1.54 -9.30
C GLU A 48 -15.68 -2.54 -8.33
N PRO A 49 -15.09 -2.07 -7.23
CA PRO A 49 -14.62 -2.98 -6.19
C PRO A 49 -15.82 -3.69 -5.54
N ARG A 50 -15.58 -4.88 -5.00
CA ARG A 50 -16.62 -5.66 -4.30
C ARG A 50 -17.08 -4.96 -3.04
N ALA A 51 -16.16 -4.26 -2.37
CA ALA A 51 -16.46 -3.51 -1.15
C ALA A 51 -15.95 -2.08 -1.29
N PRO A 52 -16.68 -1.08 -0.75
CA PRO A 52 -16.20 0.29 -0.72
C PRO A 52 -14.87 0.41 0.02
N HIS A 53 -14.06 1.42 -0.33
CA HIS A 53 -12.73 1.54 0.27
C HIS A 53 -12.76 1.68 1.79
N GLU A 54 -13.78 2.29 2.37
CA GLU A 54 -13.89 2.37 3.83
C GLU A 54 -14.09 1.00 4.48
N VAL A 55 -14.83 0.10 3.81
CA VAL A 55 -15.03 -1.27 4.30
C VAL A 55 -13.74 -2.07 4.18
N ARG A 56 -13.02 -1.90 3.07
CA ARG A 56 -11.73 -2.58 2.85
C ARG A 56 -10.69 -2.13 3.87
N ARG A 57 -10.64 -0.85 4.15
CA ARG A 57 -9.77 -0.28 5.16
C ARG A 57 -10.10 -0.84 6.55
N ALA A 58 -11.38 -0.84 6.91
CA ALA A 58 -11.81 -1.34 8.21
C ALA A 58 -11.49 -2.83 8.41
N ALA A 59 -11.57 -3.63 7.35
CA ALA A 59 -11.25 -5.06 7.41
C ALA A 59 -9.78 -5.29 7.79
N ILE A 60 -8.87 -4.50 7.24
CA ILE A 60 -7.43 -4.59 7.56
C ILE A 60 -7.22 -4.29 9.04
N LEU A 61 -7.84 -3.24 9.55
CA LEU A 61 -7.70 -2.84 10.95
C LEU A 61 -8.35 -3.86 11.88
N SER A 62 -9.51 -4.42 11.51
CA SER A 62 -10.22 -5.39 12.35
C SER A 62 -9.44 -6.70 12.49
N GLU A 63 -8.64 -7.08 11.50
CA GLU A 63 -7.78 -8.27 11.59
C GLU A 63 -6.42 -7.96 12.22
N ASN A 64 -6.21 -6.72 12.64
CA ASN A 64 -4.99 -6.30 13.30
C ASN A 64 -3.73 -6.55 12.46
N LEU A 65 -3.85 -6.32 11.15
CA LEU A 65 -2.77 -6.59 10.20
C LEU A 65 -1.83 -5.39 9.99
N ALA A 66 -2.24 -4.22 10.45
CA ALA A 66 -1.47 -2.99 10.30
C ALA A 66 -1.66 -2.10 11.52
N ASP A 67 -0.72 -1.18 11.73
CA ASP A 67 -0.83 -0.19 12.78
C ASP A 67 -1.78 0.94 12.38
N ASP A 68 -1.84 1.25 11.08
CA ASP A 68 -2.79 2.21 10.54
C ASP A 68 -3.17 1.81 9.12
N ALA A 69 -4.32 2.25 8.67
CA ALA A 69 -4.78 2.03 7.31
C ALA A 69 -5.49 3.29 6.84
N VAL A 70 -5.10 3.77 5.67
CA VAL A 70 -5.63 5.03 5.12
C VAL A 70 -6.05 4.82 3.67
N ILE A 71 -6.92 5.69 3.18
CA ILE A 71 -7.33 5.67 1.78
C ILE A 71 -6.30 6.49 0.99
N GLY A 72 -5.85 5.94 -0.13
CA GLY A 72 -4.88 6.60 -1.00
C GLY A 72 -5.45 7.83 -1.70
N ASP A 73 -4.57 8.53 -2.41
CA ASP A 73 -4.95 9.75 -3.11
C ASP A 73 -5.88 9.44 -4.27
N GLU A 74 -6.92 10.27 -4.43
CA GLU A 74 -7.83 10.19 -5.57
C GLU A 74 -7.11 10.54 -6.87
N GLU A 75 -6.19 11.48 -6.81
CA GLU A 75 -5.39 11.90 -7.94
C GLU A 75 -4.24 10.93 -8.16
N GLN A 76 -4.17 10.37 -9.36
CA GLN A 76 -3.13 9.40 -9.72
C GLN A 76 -1.75 10.03 -9.62
N ASP A 77 -0.80 9.29 -9.03
CA ASP A 77 0.60 9.70 -8.88
C ASP A 77 0.83 10.96 -8.03
N ALA A 78 -0.14 11.35 -7.23
CA ALA A 78 0.02 12.51 -6.34
C ALA A 78 0.95 12.17 -5.15
N TRP A 79 0.89 10.93 -4.66
CA TRP A 79 1.74 10.42 -3.58
C TRP A 79 1.80 11.31 -2.33
N LYS A 80 0.70 11.99 -1.99
CA LYS A 80 0.64 12.86 -0.81
C LYS A 80 0.90 12.09 0.48
N VAL A 81 0.56 10.81 0.49
CA VAL A 81 0.78 9.93 1.63
C VAL A 81 2.27 9.81 1.99
N LEU A 82 3.16 9.94 1.02
CA LEU A 82 4.60 9.88 1.28
C LEU A 82 5.08 11.07 2.09
N ASN A 83 4.52 12.25 1.84
CA ASN A 83 4.84 13.44 2.64
C ASN A 83 4.24 13.35 4.03
N ARG A 84 3.04 12.77 4.14
CA ARG A 84 2.33 12.65 5.41
C ARG A 84 3.03 11.70 6.38
N TYR A 85 3.43 10.52 5.90
CA TYR A 85 4.00 9.48 6.76
C TYR A 85 5.52 9.40 6.73
N LYS A 86 6.16 9.90 5.69
CA LYS A 86 7.62 9.89 5.52
C LYS A 86 8.22 8.52 5.83
N PRO A 87 7.77 7.47 5.12
CA PRO A 87 8.24 6.12 5.41
C PRO A 87 9.72 5.97 5.09
N ALA A 88 10.40 5.10 5.82
CA ALA A 88 11.77 4.70 5.49
C ALA A 88 11.78 3.63 4.40
N LEU A 89 10.70 2.84 4.34
CA LEU A 89 10.62 1.67 3.47
C LEU A 89 9.22 1.56 2.88
N ILE A 90 9.14 1.23 1.59
CA ILE A 90 7.89 0.84 0.94
C ILE A 90 8.07 -0.58 0.44
N CYS A 91 7.18 -1.49 0.87
CA CYS A 91 7.21 -2.87 0.44
C CYS A 91 6.29 -3.06 -0.77
N ILE A 92 6.80 -3.75 -1.77
CA ILE A 92 6.11 -3.98 -3.05
C ILE A 92 5.78 -5.47 -3.17
N GLY A 93 4.56 -5.79 -3.60
CA GLY A 93 4.15 -7.17 -3.84
C GLY A 93 4.76 -7.73 -5.11
N HIS A 94 4.73 -9.05 -5.24
CA HIS A 94 5.36 -9.75 -6.37
C HIS A 94 4.76 -9.38 -7.74
N ASP A 95 3.51 -8.91 -7.76
CA ASP A 95 2.77 -8.57 -8.98
C ASP A 95 2.53 -7.06 -9.15
N GLN A 96 3.20 -6.22 -8.38
CA GLN A 96 3.01 -4.77 -8.41
C GLN A 96 4.09 -4.05 -9.21
N ASP A 97 4.39 -4.52 -10.42
CA ASP A 97 5.46 -3.96 -11.25
C ASP A 97 5.22 -2.49 -11.65
N ALA A 98 4.00 -2.17 -12.07
CA ALA A 98 3.66 -0.81 -12.48
C ALA A 98 3.77 0.16 -11.31
N LEU A 99 3.29 -0.25 -10.14
CA LEU A 99 3.40 0.55 -8.93
C LEU A 99 4.85 0.77 -8.54
N ALA A 100 5.66 -0.30 -8.58
CA ALA A 100 7.09 -0.22 -8.24
C ALA A 100 7.80 0.78 -9.14
N LYS A 101 7.52 0.74 -10.45
CA LYS A 101 8.13 1.67 -11.40
C LYS A 101 7.72 3.11 -11.13
N ALA A 102 6.43 3.36 -10.93
CA ALA A 102 5.92 4.70 -10.66
C ALA A 102 6.52 5.29 -9.39
N LEU A 103 6.60 4.48 -8.32
CA LEU A 103 7.20 4.91 -7.06
C LEU A 103 8.69 5.17 -7.19
N ALA A 104 9.42 4.28 -7.88
CA ALA A 104 10.86 4.45 -8.07
C ALA A 104 11.15 5.75 -8.82
N ASP A 105 10.38 6.05 -9.86
CA ASP A 105 10.54 7.28 -10.63
C ASP A 105 10.27 8.52 -9.77
N PHE A 106 9.21 8.49 -8.97
CA PHE A 106 8.85 9.60 -8.09
C PHE A 106 9.90 9.82 -7.00
N ILE A 107 10.35 8.75 -6.35
CA ILE A 107 11.37 8.80 -5.29
C ILE A 107 12.66 9.39 -5.84
N LYS A 108 13.07 8.97 -7.03
CA LYS A 108 14.28 9.48 -7.69
C LYS A 108 14.13 10.94 -8.05
N LYS A 109 13.01 11.31 -8.67
CA LYS A 109 12.73 12.69 -9.07
C LYS A 109 12.76 13.65 -7.91
N GLU A 110 12.12 13.27 -6.80
CA GLU A 110 12.00 14.10 -5.60
C GLU A 110 13.14 13.91 -4.61
N ARG A 111 14.08 13.01 -4.93
CA ARG A 111 15.25 12.70 -4.08
C ARG A 111 14.86 12.34 -2.65
N LEU A 112 13.87 11.45 -2.53
CA LEU A 112 13.37 11.03 -1.23
C LEU A 112 14.23 9.90 -0.65
N PRO A 113 14.49 9.92 0.68
CA PRO A 113 15.28 8.86 1.32
C PRO A 113 14.41 7.64 1.65
N ILE A 114 13.78 7.06 0.63
CA ILE A 114 12.87 5.93 0.78
C ILE A 114 13.43 4.74 0.00
N THR A 115 13.47 3.59 0.64
CA THR A 115 13.90 2.33 0.03
C THR A 115 12.67 1.56 -0.45
N LEU A 116 12.72 1.00 -1.65
CA LEU A 116 11.70 0.08 -2.15
C LEU A 116 12.22 -1.35 -1.99
N THR A 117 11.39 -2.23 -1.45
CA THR A 117 11.74 -3.63 -1.27
C THR A 117 10.59 -4.50 -1.80
N ARG A 118 10.91 -5.43 -2.71
CA ARG A 118 9.92 -6.39 -3.18
C ARG A 118 9.87 -7.57 -2.22
N LEU A 119 8.66 -7.90 -1.79
CA LEU A 119 8.45 -9.03 -0.88
C LEU A 119 8.21 -10.33 -1.67
N PRO A 120 8.55 -11.49 -1.06
CA PRO A 120 8.34 -12.76 -1.73
C PRO A 120 6.86 -13.09 -1.88
N LYS A 121 6.56 -13.90 -2.88
CA LYS A 121 5.24 -14.51 -3.05
C LYS A 121 5.08 -15.64 -2.03
N ILE A 122 3.87 -15.75 -1.50
CA ILE A 122 3.52 -16.84 -0.60
C ILE A 122 3.62 -18.19 -1.30
#